data_8f574dc8cdf4f3b2d200b2dbb5552e7e
#
_entry.id   8f574dc8cdf4f3b2d200b2dbb5552e7e
#
_cell.length_a   1.000
_cell.length_b   1.000
_cell.length_c   1.000
_cell.angle_alpha   90.00
_cell.angle_beta   90.00
_cell.angle_gamma   90.00
#
_symmetry.space_group_name_H-M   'P 1'
#
loop_
_entity.id
_entity.type
_entity.pdbx_description
1 polymer ?
#
loop_
_entity_poly.entity_id
_entity_poly.type
_entity_poly.pdbx_seq_one_letter_code
_entity_poly.pdbx_strand_id
1 'polypeptide(L)'
;MSQTTSTMDRLESASGRQASDTVIAYTILRLSFGANIMLHGLSRILNGRPAFLAYLTHYFEHAHLIPSSALPAFGAVLPWVETTLGLLLMLGLFSRFTLIAGALVMTALVIGTNLAQDWLVSGLQLIYCFLYYYLLVHISENRISVDAMMGKGN
;
A
#
# COMPACT_ATOMS: atom_id res chain seq x y z
N MET A 1 25.43 -7.46 43.82
CA MET A 1 25.80 -7.73 42.43
C MET A 1 24.79 -8.63 41.69
N SER A 2 24.15 -9.63 42.33
CA SER A 2 23.20 -10.57 41.66
C SER A 2 21.86 -9.96 41.13
N GLN A 3 21.32 -8.93 41.81
CA GLN A 3 20.03 -8.32 41.38
C GLN A 3 20.16 -7.46 40.15
N THR A 4 21.29 -6.79 39.93
CA THR A 4 21.53 -5.92 38.77
C THR A 4 21.63 -6.74 37.49
N THR A 5 22.27 -7.90 37.53
CA THR A 5 22.39 -8.83 36.38
C THR A 5 21.02 -9.37 35.98
N SER A 6 20.18 -9.79 36.94
CA SER A 6 18.81 -10.29 36.66
C SER A 6 17.91 -9.22 36.06
N THR A 7 18.08 -7.94 36.40
CA THR A 7 17.29 -6.85 35.83
C THR A 7 17.73 -6.54 34.40
N MET A 8 19.04 -6.57 34.13
CA MET A 8 19.56 -6.38 32.76
C MET A 8 19.13 -7.49 31.82
N ASP A 9 19.21 -8.76 32.25
CA ASP A 9 18.73 -9.90 31.44
C ASP A 9 17.24 -9.80 31.09
N ARG A 10 16.41 -9.31 32.02
CA ARG A 10 14.98 -9.07 31.78
C ARG A 10 14.74 -7.94 30.79
N LEU A 11 15.50 -6.85 30.86
CA LEU A 11 15.39 -5.73 29.94
C LEU A 11 15.84 -6.11 28.53
N GLU A 12 16.91 -6.88 28.39
CA GLU A 12 17.38 -7.39 27.10
C GLU A 12 16.38 -8.36 26.48
N SER A 13 15.81 -9.27 27.27
CA SER A 13 14.79 -10.20 26.78
C SER A 13 13.48 -9.51 26.38
N ALA A 14 13.08 -8.47 27.10
CA ALA A 14 11.92 -7.65 26.77
C ALA A 14 12.15 -6.84 25.47
N SER A 15 13.34 -6.24 25.33
CA SER A 15 13.73 -5.49 24.12
C SER A 15 13.77 -6.39 22.87
N GLY A 16 14.35 -7.59 22.99
CA GLY A 16 14.39 -8.55 21.89
C GLY A 16 13.00 -9.03 21.46
N ARG A 17 12.10 -9.25 22.41
CA ARG A 17 10.70 -9.62 22.13
C ARG A 17 9.96 -8.49 21.44
N GLN A 18 10.08 -7.27 21.90
CA GLN A 18 9.45 -6.10 21.31
C GLN A 18 9.92 -5.88 19.86
N ALA A 19 11.23 -6.04 19.57
CA ALA A 19 11.77 -5.97 18.22
C ALA A 19 11.16 -7.07 17.31
N SER A 20 10.98 -8.29 17.82
CA SER A 20 10.32 -9.37 17.07
C SER A 20 8.85 -9.07 16.75
N ASP A 21 8.11 -8.55 17.73
CA ASP A 21 6.69 -8.21 17.57
C ASP A 21 6.48 -7.10 16.53
N THR A 22 7.37 -6.10 16.49
CA THR A 22 7.33 -5.02 15.50
C THR A 22 7.52 -5.56 14.09
N VAL A 23 8.48 -6.46 13.88
CA VAL A 23 8.71 -7.12 12.58
C VAL A 23 7.48 -7.92 12.13
N ILE A 24 6.86 -8.66 13.06
CA ILE A 24 5.66 -9.46 12.77
C ILE A 24 4.48 -8.54 12.41
N ALA A 25 4.24 -7.50 13.21
CA ALA A 25 3.15 -6.54 12.98
C ALA A 25 3.31 -5.81 11.63
N TYR A 26 4.52 -5.35 11.31
CA TYR A 26 4.86 -4.77 10.02
C TYR A 26 4.56 -5.73 8.87
N THR A 27 4.99 -6.98 9.00
CA THR A 27 4.81 -8.00 7.96
C THR A 27 3.33 -8.28 7.72
N ILE A 28 2.53 -8.43 8.78
CA ILE A 28 1.08 -8.66 8.68
C ILE A 28 0.40 -7.46 7.99
N LEU A 29 0.73 -6.24 8.41
CA LEU A 29 0.16 -5.02 7.82
C LEU A 29 0.51 -4.93 6.33
N ARG A 30 1.77 -5.15 5.97
CA ARG A 30 2.26 -5.13 4.59
C ARG A 30 1.55 -6.17 3.72
N LEU A 31 1.41 -7.40 4.21
CA LEU A 31 0.71 -8.48 3.49
C LEU A 31 -0.77 -8.15 3.30
N SER A 32 -1.46 -7.73 4.36
CA SER A 32 -2.88 -7.38 4.30
C SER A 32 -3.14 -6.20 3.37
N PHE A 33 -2.31 -5.16 3.46
CA PHE A 33 -2.41 -3.99 2.61
C PHE A 33 -2.08 -4.29 1.14
N GLY A 34 -1.02 -5.05 0.90
CA GLY A 34 -0.65 -5.51 -0.44
C GLY A 34 -1.74 -6.36 -1.09
N ALA A 35 -2.33 -7.31 -0.34
CA ALA A 35 -3.45 -8.14 -0.79
C ALA A 35 -4.67 -7.28 -1.16
N ASN A 36 -4.99 -6.28 -0.33
CA ASN A 36 -6.09 -5.37 -0.60
C ASN A 36 -5.88 -4.63 -1.93
N ILE A 37 -4.73 -3.99 -2.14
CA ILE A 37 -4.41 -3.26 -3.37
C ILE A 37 -4.41 -4.19 -4.58
N MET A 38 -3.79 -5.38 -4.46
CA MET A 38 -3.76 -6.38 -5.54
C MET A 38 -5.17 -6.80 -5.95
N LEU A 39 -6.05 -7.10 -4.99
CA LEU A 39 -7.41 -7.54 -5.25
C LEU A 39 -8.27 -6.44 -5.87
N HIS A 40 -8.04 -5.17 -5.54
CA HIS A 40 -8.68 -4.05 -6.23
C HIS A 40 -8.36 -4.03 -7.73
N GLY A 41 -7.09 -4.13 -8.10
CA GLY A 41 -6.69 -4.19 -9.50
C GLY A 41 -7.17 -5.46 -10.18
N LEU A 42 -6.96 -6.63 -9.55
CA LEU A 42 -7.33 -7.93 -10.10
C LEU A 42 -8.84 -8.04 -10.37
N SER A 43 -9.69 -7.58 -9.45
CA SER A 43 -11.14 -7.59 -9.65
C SER A 43 -11.57 -6.79 -10.87
N ARG A 44 -10.93 -5.64 -11.12
CA ARG A 44 -11.20 -4.81 -12.31
C ARG A 44 -10.74 -5.48 -13.61
N ILE A 45 -9.64 -6.22 -13.57
CA ILE A 45 -9.16 -7.03 -14.71
C ILE A 45 -10.14 -8.15 -15.01
N LEU A 46 -10.58 -8.89 -14.00
CA LEU A 46 -11.49 -10.03 -14.14
C LEU A 46 -12.90 -9.62 -14.60
N ASN A 47 -13.41 -8.48 -14.14
CA ASN A 47 -14.69 -7.92 -14.58
C ASN A 47 -14.64 -7.32 -15.99
N GLY A 48 -13.44 -7.17 -16.52
CA GLY A 48 -13.19 -6.70 -17.87
C GLY A 48 -13.14 -5.18 -18.03
N ARG A 49 -12.27 -4.75 -18.94
CA ARG A 49 -12.03 -3.34 -19.26
C ARG A 49 -13.29 -2.53 -19.59
N PRO A 50 -14.27 -3.05 -20.39
CA PRO A 50 -15.46 -2.28 -20.72
C PRO A 50 -16.31 -1.93 -19.50
N ALA A 51 -16.47 -2.85 -18.55
CA ALA A 51 -17.24 -2.61 -17.33
C ALA A 51 -16.57 -1.55 -16.46
N PHE A 52 -15.24 -1.61 -16.29
CA PHE A 52 -14.51 -0.62 -15.52
C PHE A 52 -14.52 0.77 -16.21
N LEU A 53 -14.39 0.83 -17.52
CA LEU A 53 -14.49 2.10 -18.25
C LEU A 53 -15.88 2.72 -18.15
N ALA A 54 -16.95 1.93 -18.24
CA ALA A 54 -18.31 2.41 -18.04
C ALA A 54 -18.50 3.00 -16.63
N TYR A 55 -17.97 2.31 -15.60
CA TYR A 55 -17.96 2.83 -14.23
C TYR A 55 -17.22 4.17 -14.14
N LEU A 56 -16.01 4.30 -14.69
CA LEU A 56 -15.24 5.54 -14.67
C LEU A 56 -15.96 6.68 -15.37
N THR A 57 -16.56 6.40 -16.55
CA THR A 57 -17.29 7.42 -17.31
C THR A 57 -18.47 7.96 -16.51
N HIS A 58 -19.24 7.09 -15.85
CA HIS A 58 -20.34 7.50 -15.00
C HIS A 58 -19.86 8.24 -13.74
N TYR A 59 -18.79 7.71 -13.11
CA TYR A 59 -18.23 8.27 -11.87
C TYR A 59 -17.70 9.71 -12.05
N PHE A 60 -17.10 9.99 -13.20
CA PHE A 60 -16.52 11.29 -13.53
C PHE A 60 -17.43 12.16 -14.42
N GLU A 61 -18.70 11.79 -14.61
CA GLU A 61 -19.63 12.52 -15.49
C GLU A 61 -19.75 14.02 -15.15
N HIS A 62 -19.69 14.34 -13.86
CA HIS A 62 -19.79 15.73 -13.38
C HIS A 62 -18.44 16.38 -13.02
N ALA A 63 -17.35 15.67 -13.22
CA ALA A 63 -15.99 16.17 -12.90
C ALA A 63 -15.40 16.93 -14.10
N HIS A 64 -15.86 18.18 -14.33
CA HIS A 64 -15.49 19.01 -15.48
C HIS A 64 -13.98 19.24 -15.69
N LEU A 65 -13.16 19.07 -14.63
CA LEU A 65 -11.70 19.24 -14.69
C LEU A 65 -10.97 18.00 -15.20
N ILE A 66 -11.65 16.85 -15.32
CA ILE A 66 -11.06 15.62 -15.82
C ILE A 66 -11.47 15.44 -17.29
N PRO A 67 -10.51 15.47 -18.24
CA PRO A 67 -10.82 15.24 -19.65
C PRO A 67 -11.36 13.83 -19.86
N SER A 68 -12.53 13.71 -20.45
CA SER A 68 -13.11 12.39 -20.76
C SER A 68 -12.22 11.52 -21.64
N SER A 69 -11.37 12.14 -22.47
CA SER A 69 -10.36 11.46 -23.30
C SER A 69 -9.25 10.77 -22.48
N ALA A 70 -9.03 11.15 -21.22
CA ALA A 70 -8.05 10.51 -20.34
C ALA A 70 -8.58 9.23 -19.70
N LEU A 71 -9.89 9.07 -19.54
CA LEU A 71 -10.50 7.93 -18.85
C LEU A 71 -10.20 6.56 -19.50
N PRO A 72 -10.17 6.41 -20.84
CA PRO A 72 -9.82 5.12 -21.45
C PRO A 72 -8.39 4.68 -21.17
N ALA A 73 -7.43 5.60 -21.16
CA ALA A 73 -6.04 5.31 -20.85
C ALA A 73 -5.89 4.98 -19.35
N PHE A 74 -6.49 5.78 -18.48
CA PHE A 74 -6.49 5.55 -17.05
C PHE A 74 -7.13 4.20 -16.69
N GLY A 75 -8.32 3.90 -17.24
CA GLY A 75 -9.02 2.63 -17.01
C GLY A 75 -8.29 1.41 -17.57
N ALA A 76 -7.44 1.59 -18.59
CA ALA A 76 -6.60 0.52 -19.12
C ALA A 76 -5.38 0.23 -18.25
N VAL A 77 -4.77 1.26 -17.65
CA VAL A 77 -3.48 1.16 -16.96
C VAL A 77 -3.66 0.89 -15.47
N LEU A 78 -4.59 1.59 -14.81
CA LEU A 78 -4.76 1.54 -13.36
C LEU A 78 -4.89 0.13 -12.77
N PRO A 79 -5.74 -0.78 -13.33
CA PRO A 79 -5.91 -2.12 -12.76
C PRO A 79 -4.60 -2.93 -12.74
N TRP A 80 -3.79 -2.80 -13.78
CA TRP A 80 -2.49 -3.47 -13.86
C TRP A 80 -1.47 -2.89 -12.89
N VAL A 81 -1.45 -1.57 -12.74
CA VAL A 81 -0.59 -0.88 -11.76
C VAL A 81 -0.95 -1.31 -10.34
N GLU A 82 -2.22 -1.31 -9.97
CA GLU A 82 -2.68 -1.75 -8.65
C GLU A 82 -2.34 -3.22 -8.40
N THR A 83 -2.62 -4.10 -9.36
CA THR A 83 -2.31 -5.54 -9.24
C THR A 83 -0.81 -5.75 -9.02
N THR A 84 0.01 -5.10 -9.83
CA THR A 84 1.48 -5.25 -9.76
C THR A 84 2.04 -4.68 -8.46
N LEU A 85 1.66 -3.45 -8.10
CA LEU A 85 2.13 -2.83 -6.86
C LEU A 85 1.69 -3.61 -5.63
N GLY A 86 0.44 -4.10 -5.60
CA GLY A 86 -0.07 -4.92 -4.52
C GLY A 86 0.70 -6.25 -4.39
N LEU A 87 0.99 -6.92 -5.50
CA LEU A 87 1.79 -8.15 -5.52
C LEU A 87 3.22 -7.92 -5.04
N LEU A 88 3.89 -6.87 -5.55
CA LEU A 88 5.24 -6.49 -5.12
C LEU A 88 5.28 -6.17 -3.62
N LEU A 89 4.26 -5.48 -3.11
CA LEU A 89 4.12 -5.16 -1.69
C LEU A 89 3.92 -6.43 -0.85
N MET A 90 3.10 -7.38 -1.28
CA MET A 90 2.93 -8.67 -0.60
C MET A 90 4.25 -9.43 -0.52
N LEU A 91 4.99 -9.52 -1.61
CA LEU A 91 6.28 -10.21 -1.66
C LEU A 91 7.38 -9.46 -0.87
N GLY A 92 7.20 -8.16 -0.63
CA GLY A 92 8.24 -7.31 -0.10
C GLY A 92 9.42 -7.21 -1.06
N LEU A 93 9.12 -7.01 -2.35
CA LEU A 93 10.10 -6.91 -3.43
C LEU A 93 10.17 -5.46 -3.92
N PHE A 94 11.39 -4.91 -4.02
CA PHE A 94 11.62 -3.48 -4.30
C PHE A 94 10.80 -2.59 -3.36
N SER A 95 10.73 -2.95 -2.09
CA SER A 95 9.74 -2.45 -1.13
C SER A 95 9.70 -0.93 -1.06
N ARG A 96 10.86 -0.25 -1.03
CA ARG A 96 10.92 1.22 -0.99
C ARG A 96 10.31 1.86 -2.23
N PHE A 97 10.69 1.36 -3.41
CA PHE A 97 10.13 1.83 -4.68
C PHE A 97 8.62 1.59 -4.76
N THR A 98 8.19 0.38 -4.41
CA THR A 98 6.77 -0.05 -4.42
C THR A 98 5.92 0.84 -3.51
N LEU A 99 6.40 1.15 -2.30
CA LEU A 99 5.70 2.02 -1.36
C LEU A 99 5.59 3.46 -1.88
N ILE A 100 6.67 4.00 -2.45
CA ILE A 100 6.67 5.36 -3.02
C ILE A 100 5.73 5.42 -4.23
N ALA A 101 5.85 4.47 -5.16
CA ALA A 101 5.00 4.42 -6.35
C ALA A 101 3.52 4.26 -5.98
N GLY A 102 3.20 3.37 -5.03
CA GLY A 102 1.84 3.19 -4.54
C GLY A 102 1.28 4.44 -3.86
N ALA A 103 2.09 5.13 -3.06
CA ALA A 103 1.69 6.39 -2.43
C ALA A 103 1.37 7.48 -3.47
N LEU A 104 2.18 7.58 -4.55
CA LEU A 104 1.93 8.53 -5.64
C LEU A 104 0.65 8.19 -6.42
N VAL A 105 0.43 6.90 -6.73
CA VAL A 105 -0.83 6.45 -7.34
C VAL A 105 -2.02 6.78 -6.44
N MET A 106 -1.92 6.49 -5.15
CA MET A 106 -2.99 6.80 -4.19
C MET A 106 -3.25 8.32 -4.11
N THR A 107 -2.21 9.14 -4.12
CA THR A 107 -2.36 10.61 -4.16
C THR A 107 -3.10 11.06 -5.42
N ALA A 108 -2.80 10.48 -6.58
CA ALA A 108 -3.53 10.78 -7.81
C ALA A 108 -5.02 10.37 -7.73
N LEU A 109 -5.32 9.22 -7.09
CA LEU A 109 -6.69 8.77 -6.85
C LEU A 109 -7.44 9.71 -5.89
N VAL A 110 -6.80 10.16 -4.80
CA VAL A 110 -7.36 11.16 -3.88
C VAL A 110 -7.73 12.45 -4.63
N ILE A 111 -6.84 12.94 -5.49
CA ILE A 111 -7.13 14.13 -6.30
C ILE A 111 -8.34 13.86 -7.21
N GLY A 112 -8.38 12.72 -7.89
CA GLY A 112 -9.49 12.34 -8.77
C GLY A 112 -10.83 12.29 -8.04
N THR A 113 -10.90 11.63 -6.89
CA THR A 113 -12.12 11.52 -6.09
C THR A 113 -12.59 12.87 -5.51
N ASN A 114 -11.64 13.74 -5.14
CA ASN A 114 -11.99 15.12 -4.73
C ASN A 114 -12.57 15.92 -5.91
N LEU A 115 -12.04 15.78 -7.12
CA LEU A 115 -12.60 16.42 -8.32
C LEU A 115 -13.98 15.88 -8.67
N ALA A 116 -14.27 14.63 -8.34
CA ALA A 116 -15.61 14.02 -8.45
C ALA A 116 -16.53 14.37 -7.25
N GLN A 117 -16.04 15.15 -6.28
CA GLN A 117 -16.76 15.53 -5.04
C GLN A 117 -17.19 14.32 -4.18
N ASP A 118 -16.50 13.18 -4.30
CA ASP A 118 -16.75 12.00 -3.47
C ASP A 118 -15.87 12.06 -2.21
N TRP A 119 -16.34 12.85 -1.24
CA TRP A 119 -15.64 13.09 0.02
C TRP A 119 -15.50 11.85 0.88
N LEU A 120 -16.43 10.90 0.78
CA LEU A 120 -16.38 9.65 1.55
C LEU A 120 -15.24 8.76 1.03
N VAL A 121 -15.18 8.52 -0.27
CA VAL A 121 -14.12 7.71 -0.88
C VAL A 121 -12.77 8.40 -0.72
N SER A 122 -12.71 9.72 -0.91
CA SER A 122 -11.49 10.50 -0.67
C SER A 122 -10.98 10.34 0.77
N GLY A 123 -11.88 10.42 1.76
CA GLY A 123 -11.53 10.20 3.18
C GLY A 123 -10.98 8.79 3.45
N LEU A 124 -11.56 7.76 2.86
CA LEU A 124 -11.05 6.40 2.95
C LEU A 124 -9.67 6.25 2.29
N GLN A 125 -9.45 6.91 1.15
CA GLN A 125 -8.15 6.89 0.45
C GLN A 125 -7.03 7.56 1.26
N LEU A 126 -7.33 8.56 2.10
CA LEU A 126 -6.35 9.14 3.02
C LEU A 126 -5.85 8.13 4.05
N ILE A 127 -6.67 7.16 4.45
CA ILE A 127 -6.21 6.04 5.31
C ILE A 127 -5.15 5.21 4.56
N TYR A 128 -5.34 4.97 3.26
CA TYR A 128 -4.35 4.28 2.44
C TYR A 128 -3.04 5.07 2.32
N CYS A 129 -3.13 6.40 2.16
CA CYS A 129 -1.95 7.27 2.18
C CYS A 129 -1.20 7.16 3.52
N PHE A 130 -1.93 7.11 4.63
CA PHE A 130 -1.34 6.90 5.96
C PHE A 130 -0.67 5.53 6.08
N LEU A 131 -1.25 4.46 5.53
CA LEU A 131 -0.65 3.13 5.51
C LEU A 131 0.64 3.08 4.69
N TYR A 132 0.68 3.73 3.53
CA TYR A 132 1.91 3.89 2.74
C TYR A 132 2.98 4.64 3.52
N TYR A 133 2.62 5.76 4.14
CA TYR A 133 3.53 6.53 5.01
C TYR A 133 4.07 5.66 6.14
N TYR A 134 3.19 4.97 6.88
CA TYR A 134 3.58 4.14 8.01
C TYR A 134 4.56 3.05 7.60
N LEU A 135 4.25 2.30 6.54
CA LEU A 135 5.11 1.24 6.04
C LEU A 135 6.46 1.78 5.51
N LEU A 136 6.47 2.97 4.91
CA LEU A 136 7.69 3.58 4.40
C LEU A 136 8.62 4.05 5.53
N VAL A 137 8.06 4.66 6.58
CA VAL A 137 8.83 5.14 7.73
C VAL A 137 9.40 3.97 8.54
N HIS A 138 8.67 2.85 8.63
CA HIS A 138 9.11 1.65 9.34
C HIS A 138 9.72 0.58 8.42
N ILE A 139 10.27 0.98 7.27
CA ILE A 139 10.81 0.02 6.29
C ILE A 139 11.98 -0.82 6.82
N SER A 140 12.68 -0.36 7.86
CA SER A 140 13.70 -1.12 8.59
C SER A 140 13.17 -2.42 9.20
N GLU A 141 11.86 -2.51 9.44
CA GLU A 141 11.20 -3.71 9.95
C GLU A 141 10.82 -4.72 8.85
N ASN A 142 11.14 -4.41 7.57
CA ASN A 142 10.88 -5.28 6.43
C ASN A 142 11.85 -6.48 6.36
N ARG A 143 12.00 -7.19 7.48
CA ARG A 143 12.96 -8.29 7.63
C ARG A 143 12.45 -9.63 7.11
N ILE A 144 11.13 -9.81 6.98
CA ILE A 144 10.47 -10.99 6.42
C ILE A 144 9.97 -10.64 5.02
N SER A 145 10.87 -10.59 4.04
CA SER A 145 10.57 -10.13 2.68
C SER A 145 11.56 -10.72 1.68
N VAL A 146 11.21 -10.67 0.39
CA VAL A 146 12.12 -11.07 -0.69
C VAL A 146 13.36 -10.18 -0.74
N ASP A 147 13.21 -8.86 -0.49
CA ASP A 147 14.34 -7.93 -0.41
C ASP A 147 15.34 -8.34 0.68
N ALA A 148 14.84 -8.74 1.86
CA ALA A 148 15.69 -9.21 2.96
C ALA A 148 16.44 -10.49 2.60
N MET A 149 15.78 -11.44 1.91
CA MET A 149 16.41 -12.69 1.44
C MET A 149 17.49 -12.44 0.39
N MET A 150 17.36 -11.38 -0.42
CA MET A 150 18.32 -10.98 -1.45
C MET A 150 19.47 -10.11 -0.90
N GLY A 151 19.54 -9.88 0.41
CA GLY A 151 20.54 -9.00 1.01
C GLY A 151 20.40 -7.52 0.64
N LYS A 152 19.24 -7.13 0.11
CA LYS A 152 18.90 -5.74 -0.26
C LYS A 152 18.10 -5.01 0.84
N GLY A 153 18.04 -5.59 2.01
CA GLY A 153 17.43 -4.98 3.18
C GLY A 153 18.29 -3.83 3.67
N ASN A 154 17.88 -2.60 3.33
CA ASN A 154 18.39 -1.27 3.76
C ASN A 154 19.89 -1.05 3.72
#